data_570a42432012d48c6f93aeafdd137f92
#
_entry.id   570a42432012d48c6f93aeafdd137f92
#
_cell.length_a   1.000
_cell.length_b   1.000
_cell.length_c   1.000
_cell.angle_alpha   90.00
_cell.angle_beta   90.00
_cell.angle_gamma   90.00
#
_symmetry.space_group_name_H-M   'P 1'
#
loop_
_entity.id
_entity.type
_entity.pdbx_description
1 polymer ?
#
loop_
_entity_poly.entity_id
_entity_poly.type
_entity_poly.pdbx_seq_one_letter_code
_entity_poly.pdbx_strand_id
1 'polypeptide(L)'
;FSGLHSVSCGVLFFRERLSRTKTAGVMLAMTGVLIMIVSFGHFPWISLGVSATWGIYGALKKKLMLDAWVSILLEALMMMPVAFGYVFWLSSIGENHFLPTVNPELSLCLAGTGIVASIPLIFFTIAAVNLPMNVLGFCQYISPILTLLLGILFFNERFGWGELFPLLFIWSGIAVFLLAEVREHRKAH
;
A
#
# COMPACT_ATOMS: atom_id res chain seq x y z
N PHE A 1 4.90 -0.96 5.80
CA PHE A 1 5.73 0.23 5.52
C PHE A 1 4.96 1.34 4.79
N SER A 2 4.09 1.01 3.82
CA SER A 2 3.34 2.01 3.03
C SER A 2 2.51 2.97 3.87
N GLY A 3 1.82 2.49 4.89
CA GLY A 3 1.04 3.33 5.79
C GLY A 3 1.88 4.36 6.56
N LEU A 4 3.09 3.98 7.00
CA LEU A 4 3.99 4.89 7.71
C LEU A 4 4.49 6.01 6.79
N HIS A 5 4.80 5.70 5.54
CA HIS A 5 5.18 6.70 4.54
C HIS A 5 4.01 7.62 4.17
N SER A 6 2.78 7.10 4.10
CA SER A 6 1.59 7.93 3.88
C SER A 6 1.39 8.93 5.02
N VAL A 7 1.57 8.50 6.29
CA VAL A 7 1.54 9.41 7.45
C VAL A 7 2.66 10.44 7.37
N SER A 8 3.89 10.02 7.02
CA SER A 8 5.03 10.95 6.88
C SER A 8 4.79 11.96 5.76
N CYS A 9 4.22 11.53 4.62
CA CYS A 9 3.83 12.42 3.53
C CYS A 9 2.71 13.39 3.97
N GLY A 10 1.73 12.94 4.76
CA GLY A 10 0.69 13.79 5.34
C GLY A 10 1.27 14.94 6.16
N VAL A 11 2.24 14.63 7.02
CA VAL A 11 2.92 15.64 7.84
C VAL A 11 3.80 16.58 7.03
N LEU A 12 4.61 16.04 6.10
CA LEU A 12 5.58 16.83 5.32
C LEU A 12 4.92 17.69 4.23
N PHE A 13 3.96 17.14 3.49
CA PHE A 13 3.37 17.82 2.34
C PHE A 13 2.09 18.60 2.66
N PHE A 14 1.27 18.10 3.60
CA PHE A 14 -0.02 18.70 3.92
C PHE A 14 -0.03 19.42 5.28
N ARG A 15 1.10 19.44 6.01
CA ARG A 15 1.24 20.07 7.34
C ARG A 15 0.15 19.61 8.31
N GLU A 16 -0.27 18.36 8.23
CA GLU A 16 -1.21 17.78 9.18
C GLU A 16 -0.55 17.76 10.58
N ARG A 17 -1.22 18.36 11.57
CA ARG A 17 -0.69 18.42 12.94
C ARG A 17 -0.84 17.07 13.62
N LEU A 18 0.28 16.47 13.99
CA LEU A 18 0.29 15.29 14.84
C LEU A 18 0.23 15.71 16.30
N SER A 19 -0.74 15.18 17.05
CA SER A 19 -0.75 15.32 18.50
C SER A 19 0.35 14.45 19.14
N ARG A 20 0.69 14.75 20.39
CA ARG A 20 1.72 13.98 21.12
C ARG A 20 1.41 12.49 21.18
N THR A 21 0.14 12.12 21.28
CA THR A 21 -0.30 10.71 21.30
C THR A 21 -0.14 10.06 19.94
N LYS A 22 -0.46 10.76 18.84
CA LYS A 22 -0.23 10.28 17.48
C LYS A 22 1.26 10.07 17.20
N THR A 23 2.10 11.02 17.64
CA THR A 23 3.56 10.90 17.52
C THR A 23 4.09 9.69 18.28
N ALA A 24 3.58 9.41 19.49
CA ALA A 24 3.96 8.23 20.25
C ALA A 24 3.59 6.93 19.51
N GLY A 25 2.40 6.87 18.89
CA GLY A 25 1.98 5.74 18.06
C GLY A 25 2.91 5.50 16.86
N VAL A 26 3.30 6.58 16.15
CA VAL A 26 4.25 6.51 15.04
C VAL A 26 5.63 6.02 15.53
N MET A 27 6.14 6.56 16.64
CA MET A 27 7.43 6.14 17.20
C MET A 27 7.43 4.66 17.60
N LEU A 28 6.33 4.17 18.16
CA LEU A 28 6.17 2.75 18.53
C LEU A 28 6.16 1.85 17.29
N ALA A 29 5.44 2.24 16.24
CA ALA A 29 5.45 1.53 14.97
C ALA A 29 6.84 1.54 14.30
N MET A 30 7.55 2.67 14.34
CA MET A 30 8.94 2.78 13.85
C MET A 30 9.88 1.83 14.60
N THR A 31 9.73 1.72 15.92
CA THR A 31 10.51 0.78 16.74
C THR A 31 10.28 -0.66 16.29
N GLY A 32 9.02 -1.06 16.03
CA GLY A 32 8.70 -2.38 15.49
C GLY A 32 9.37 -2.65 14.14
N VAL A 33 9.38 -1.66 13.26
CA VAL A 33 10.07 -1.73 11.97
C VAL A 33 11.59 -1.91 12.15
N LEU A 34 12.22 -1.16 13.06
CA LEU A 34 13.65 -1.29 13.35
C LEU A 34 14.00 -2.68 13.91
N ILE A 35 13.19 -3.20 14.84
CA ILE A 35 13.37 -4.55 15.37
C ILE A 35 13.28 -5.58 14.22
N MET A 36 12.32 -5.41 13.31
CA MET A 36 12.15 -6.28 12.16
C MET A 36 13.38 -6.27 11.25
N ILE A 37 13.94 -5.10 10.94
CA ILE A 37 15.15 -4.96 10.13
C ILE A 37 16.33 -5.69 10.79
N VAL A 38 16.52 -5.52 12.11
CA VAL A 38 17.60 -6.16 12.85
C VAL A 38 17.39 -7.69 12.89
N SER A 39 16.16 -8.15 13.08
CA SER A 39 15.85 -9.60 13.15
C SER A 39 16.08 -10.32 11.82
N PHE A 40 15.81 -9.68 10.69
CA PHE A 40 16.03 -10.26 9.35
C PHE A 40 17.49 -10.19 8.89
N GLY A 41 18.35 -9.40 9.55
CA GLY A 41 19.79 -9.32 9.25
C GLY A 41 20.14 -8.67 7.90
N HIS A 42 19.16 -8.19 7.13
CA HIS A 42 19.39 -7.47 5.88
C HIS A 42 18.45 -6.26 5.75
N PHE A 43 18.96 -5.21 5.14
CA PHE A 43 18.21 -3.98 5.00
C PHE A 43 17.19 -4.11 3.85
N PRO A 44 15.88 -3.83 4.08
CA PRO A 44 14.82 -4.10 3.11
C PRO A 44 14.66 -2.95 2.10
N TRP A 45 15.68 -2.72 1.25
CA TRP A 45 15.69 -1.64 0.25
C TRP A 45 14.47 -1.65 -0.69
N ILE A 46 14.10 -2.86 -1.15
CA ILE A 46 12.96 -3.03 -2.05
C ILE A 46 11.66 -2.62 -1.36
N SER A 47 11.44 -3.09 -0.13
CA SER A 47 10.23 -2.76 0.62
C SER A 47 10.12 -1.27 0.93
N LEU A 48 11.25 -0.62 1.24
CA LEU A 48 11.31 0.83 1.46
C LEU A 48 11.04 1.60 0.17
N GLY A 49 11.64 1.20 -0.94
CA GLY A 49 11.41 1.80 -2.25
C GLY A 49 9.95 1.71 -2.68
N VAL A 50 9.35 0.53 -2.62
CA VAL A 50 7.94 0.32 -2.95
C VAL A 50 7.02 1.14 -2.04
N SER A 51 7.28 1.15 -0.73
CA SER A 51 6.44 1.89 0.21
C SER A 51 6.56 3.41 0.04
N ALA A 52 7.76 3.92 -0.26
CA ALA A 52 7.97 5.34 -0.57
C ALA A 52 7.23 5.74 -1.85
N THR A 53 7.35 4.95 -2.92
CA THR A 53 6.63 5.16 -4.18
C THR A 53 5.12 5.18 -3.95
N TRP A 54 4.60 4.24 -3.16
CA TRP A 54 3.17 4.18 -2.83
C TRP A 54 2.69 5.38 -2.01
N GLY A 55 3.50 5.85 -1.07
CA GLY A 55 3.22 7.06 -0.29
C GLY A 55 3.18 8.32 -1.16
N ILE A 56 4.16 8.47 -2.07
CA ILE A 56 4.21 9.58 -3.03
C ILE A 56 3.01 9.52 -3.97
N TYR A 57 2.66 8.35 -4.48
CA TYR A 57 1.50 8.14 -5.34
C TYR A 57 0.19 8.61 -4.66
N GLY A 58 -0.06 8.21 -3.41
CA GLY A 58 -1.22 8.67 -2.66
C GLY A 58 -1.23 10.18 -2.43
N ALA A 59 -0.07 10.78 -2.12
CA ALA A 59 0.07 12.22 -1.95
C ALA A 59 -0.19 12.99 -3.26
N LEU A 60 0.31 12.49 -4.40
CA LEU A 60 0.05 13.08 -5.71
C LEU A 60 -1.43 13.02 -6.07
N LYS A 61 -2.09 11.88 -5.85
CA LYS A 61 -3.54 11.75 -6.07
C LYS A 61 -4.34 12.78 -5.28
N LYS A 62 -4.02 12.94 -4.01
CA LYS A 62 -4.66 13.94 -3.16
C LYS A 62 -4.40 15.37 -3.63
N LYS A 63 -3.18 15.68 -4.07
CA LYS A 63 -2.82 17.02 -4.53
C LYS A 63 -3.49 17.39 -5.86
N LEU A 64 -3.65 16.43 -6.76
CA LEU A 64 -4.27 16.66 -8.07
C LEU A 64 -5.77 16.91 -7.99
N MET A 65 -6.44 16.47 -6.92
CA MET A 65 -7.88 16.63 -6.68
C MET A 65 -8.75 16.22 -7.88
N LEU A 66 -8.28 15.29 -8.71
CA LEU A 66 -9.03 14.77 -9.84
C LEU A 66 -10.08 13.77 -9.34
N ASP A 67 -11.18 13.69 -10.05
CA ASP A 67 -12.14 12.61 -9.85
C ASP A 67 -11.45 11.24 -9.97
N ALA A 68 -11.87 10.30 -9.12
CA ALA A 68 -11.22 8.98 -9.04
C ALA A 68 -11.20 8.26 -10.41
N TRP A 69 -12.29 8.34 -11.16
CA TRP A 69 -12.41 7.71 -12.47
C TRP A 69 -11.49 8.35 -13.51
N VAL A 70 -11.44 9.69 -13.53
CA VAL A 70 -10.56 10.45 -14.42
C VAL A 70 -9.10 10.16 -14.11
N SER A 71 -8.73 10.10 -12.84
CA SER A 71 -7.36 9.78 -12.41
C SER A 71 -6.91 8.41 -12.90
N ILE A 72 -7.73 7.37 -12.70
CA ILE A 72 -7.42 6.01 -13.13
C ILE A 72 -7.36 5.90 -14.65
N LEU A 73 -8.27 6.58 -15.37
CA LEU A 73 -8.26 6.59 -16.83
C LEU A 73 -6.98 7.22 -17.37
N LEU A 74 -6.56 8.36 -16.81
CA LEU A 74 -5.32 9.03 -17.21
C LEU A 74 -4.09 8.15 -16.95
N GLU A 75 -4.01 7.48 -15.80
CA GLU A 75 -2.93 6.56 -15.49
C GLU A 75 -2.88 5.38 -16.47
N ALA A 76 -4.04 4.79 -16.77
CA ALA A 76 -4.14 3.71 -17.74
C ALA A 76 -3.68 4.17 -19.14
N LEU A 77 -4.12 5.35 -19.59
CA LEU A 77 -3.70 5.93 -20.87
C LEU A 77 -2.20 6.24 -20.92
N MET A 78 -1.62 6.75 -19.83
CA MET A 78 -0.18 7.00 -19.76
C MET A 78 0.66 5.71 -19.77
N MET A 79 0.15 4.62 -19.19
CA MET A 79 0.84 3.33 -19.18
C MET A 79 0.63 2.51 -20.45
N MET A 80 -0.41 2.82 -21.24
CA MET A 80 -0.76 2.11 -22.45
C MET A 80 0.39 2.01 -23.46
N PRO A 81 1.10 3.10 -23.85
CA PRO A 81 2.22 3.00 -24.80
C PRO A 81 3.38 2.13 -24.28
N VAL A 82 3.65 2.20 -22.96
CA VAL A 82 4.68 1.36 -22.33
C VAL A 82 4.27 -0.12 -22.37
N ALA A 83 3.01 -0.42 -22.04
CA ALA A 83 2.47 -1.78 -22.08
C ALA A 83 2.49 -2.35 -23.51
N PHE A 84 2.05 -1.58 -24.50
CA PHE A 84 2.12 -2.01 -25.91
C PHE A 84 3.55 -2.22 -26.38
N GLY A 85 4.48 -1.32 -26.03
CA GLY A 85 5.90 -1.47 -26.36
C GLY A 85 6.49 -2.75 -25.76
N TYR A 86 6.14 -3.06 -24.51
CA TYR A 86 6.59 -4.27 -23.83
C TYR A 86 6.01 -5.55 -24.47
N VAL A 87 4.72 -5.58 -24.77
CA VAL A 87 4.08 -6.72 -25.45
C VAL A 87 4.66 -6.92 -26.86
N PHE A 88 4.93 -5.83 -27.59
CA PHE A 88 5.57 -5.89 -28.89
C PHE A 88 6.99 -6.45 -28.80
N TRP A 89 7.78 -6.00 -27.81
CA TRP A 89 9.12 -6.52 -27.57
C TRP A 89 9.10 -8.01 -27.21
N LEU A 90 8.20 -8.46 -26.32
CA LEU A 90 8.01 -9.88 -26.00
C LEU A 90 7.63 -10.71 -27.24
N SER A 91 6.79 -10.14 -28.12
CA SER A 91 6.43 -10.81 -29.38
C SER A 91 7.64 -10.98 -30.30
N SER A 92 8.56 -10.01 -30.33
CA SER A 92 9.75 -10.06 -31.19
C SER A 92 10.78 -11.11 -30.76
N ILE A 93 10.84 -11.42 -29.44
CA ILE A 93 11.73 -12.47 -28.92
C ILE A 93 11.05 -13.83 -28.78
N GLY A 94 9.78 -13.97 -29.23
CA GLY A 94 9.04 -15.22 -29.20
C GLY A 94 8.55 -15.69 -27.83
N GLU A 95 8.65 -14.86 -26.79
CA GLU A 95 8.24 -15.16 -25.40
C GLU A 95 6.87 -14.57 -25.05
N ASN A 96 6.05 -14.23 -26.04
CA ASN A 96 4.75 -13.62 -25.80
C ASN A 96 3.68 -14.66 -25.49
N HIS A 97 3.35 -14.79 -24.20
CA HIS A 97 2.25 -15.65 -23.74
C HIS A 97 0.92 -14.88 -23.57
N PHE A 98 0.89 -13.59 -23.83
CA PHE A 98 -0.33 -12.78 -23.73
C PHE A 98 -1.27 -12.98 -24.92
N LEU A 99 -0.75 -13.35 -26.09
CA LEU A 99 -1.57 -13.55 -27.27
C LEU A 99 -2.38 -14.86 -27.18
N PRO A 100 -3.71 -14.81 -27.45
CA PRO A 100 -4.59 -15.99 -27.39
C PRO A 100 -4.19 -17.11 -28.32
N THR A 101 -3.38 -16.82 -29.35
CA THR A 101 -2.88 -17.78 -30.33
C THR A 101 -1.88 -18.77 -29.74
N VAL A 102 -1.20 -18.42 -28.65
CA VAL A 102 -0.19 -19.27 -28.00
C VAL A 102 -0.83 -20.09 -26.86
N ASN A 103 -1.56 -19.46 -25.99
CA ASN A 103 -2.26 -20.12 -24.87
C ASN A 103 -3.50 -19.32 -24.46
N PRO A 104 -4.72 -19.68 -24.92
CA PRO A 104 -5.93 -18.89 -24.66
C PRO A 104 -6.32 -18.87 -23.20
N GLU A 105 -6.07 -19.94 -22.43
CA GLU A 105 -6.39 -19.99 -20.99
C GLU A 105 -5.52 -19.02 -20.19
N LEU A 106 -4.22 -19.00 -20.48
CA LEU A 106 -3.28 -18.09 -19.85
C LEU A 106 -3.60 -16.62 -20.20
N SER A 107 -3.95 -16.34 -21.45
CA SER A 107 -4.34 -15.00 -21.89
C SER A 107 -5.60 -14.52 -21.16
N LEU A 108 -6.58 -15.39 -20.98
CA LEU A 108 -7.80 -15.08 -20.23
C LEU A 108 -7.51 -14.81 -18.74
N CYS A 109 -6.66 -15.65 -18.14
CA CYS A 109 -6.21 -15.43 -16.74
C CYS A 109 -5.48 -14.10 -16.60
N LEU A 110 -4.55 -13.77 -17.49
CA LEU A 110 -3.81 -12.50 -17.47
C LEU A 110 -4.73 -11.30 -17.64
N ALA A 111 -5.69 -11.35 -18.55
CA ALA A 111 -6.70 -10.31 -18.71
C ALA A 111 -7.58 -10.17 -17.45
N GLY A 112 -7.97 -11.31 -16.85
CA GLY A 112 -8.74 -11.34 -15.60
C GLY A 112 -8.02 -10.70 -14.43
N THR A 113 -6.70 -10.85 -14.29
CA THR A 113 -5.92 -10.22 -13.24
C THR A 113 -5.99 -8.69 -13.30
N GLY A 114 -6.02 -8.12 -14.52
CA GLY A 114 -6.18 -6.67 -14.71
C GLY A 114 -7.50 -6.14 -14.15
N ILE A 115 -8.60 -6.86 -14.39
CA ILE A 115 -9.94 -6.50 -13.89
C ILE A 115 -9.95 -6.60 -12.35
N VAL A 116 -9.48 -7.71 -11.80
CA VAL A 116 -9.46 -7.93 -10.34
C VAL A 116 -8.58 -6.90 -9.63
N ALA A 117 -7.43 -6.53 -10.20
CA ALA A 117 -6.54 -5.52 -9.64
C ALA A 117 -7.12 -4.10 -9.73
N SER A 118 -7.95 -3.80 -10.71
CA SER A 118 -8.54 -2.48 -10.88
C SER A 118 -9.55 -2.12 -9.78
N ILE A 119 -10.27 -3.09 -9.24
CA ILE A 119 -11.29 -2.87 -8.21
C ILE A 119 -10.69 -2.24 -6.93
N PRO A 120 -9.67 -2.83 -6.28
CA PRO A 120 -9.04 -2.21 -5.11
C PRO A 120 -8.40 -0.86 -5.41
N LEU A 121 -7.86 -0.67 -6.63
CA LEU A 121 -7.24 0.58 -7.04
C LEU A 121 -8.26 1.73 -7.15
N ILE A 122 -9.47 1.44 -7.64
CA ILE A 122 -10.59 2.39 -7.67
C ILE A 122 -10.95 2.81 -6.24
N PHE A 123 -11.18 1.85 -5.34
CA PHE A 123 -11.50 2.15 -3.94
C PHE A 123 -10.38 2.92 -3.24
N PHE A 124 -9.13 2.55 -3.48
CA PHE A 124 -7.98 3.29 -2.95
C PHE A 124 -7.96 4.74 -3.45
N THR A 125 -8.23 4.98 -4.73
CA THR A 125 -8.25 6.32 -5.32
C THR A 125 -9.38 7.17 -4.74
N ILE A 126 -10.58 6.61 -4.58
CA ILE A 126 -11.71 7.28 -3.93
C ILE A 126 -11.34 7.65 -2.48
N ALA A 127 -10.73 6.73 -1.75
CA ALA A 127 -10.28 6.97 -0.39
C ALA A 127 -9.18 8.06 -0.33
N ALA A 128 -8.20 8.03 -1.24
CA ALA A 128 -7.09 8.98 -1.28
C ALA A 128 -7.53 10.42 -1.53
N VAL A 129 -8.57 10.61 -2.35
CA VAL A 129 -9.13 11.95 -2.63
C VAL A 129 -9.98 12.46 -1.46
N ASN A 130 -10.77 11.59 -0.83
CA ASN A 130 -11.78 12.00 0.15
C ASN A 130 -11.33 11.93 1.61
N LEU A 131 -10.30 11.15 1.94
CA LEU A 131 -9.83 10.97 3.31
C LEU A 131 -8.55 11.78 3.61
N PRO A 132 -8.33 12.19 4.87
CA PRO A 132 -7.03 12.69 5.31
C PRO A 132 -5.94 11.63 5.07
N MET A 133 -4.71 12.09 4.77
CA MET A 133 -3.60 11.22 4.40
C MET A 133 -3.19 10.27 5.54
N ASN A 134 -3.30 10.73 6.79
CA ASN A 134 -3.09 9.91 7.98
C ASN A 134 -4.09 8.76 8.08
N VAL A 135 -5.39 9.00 7.84
CA VAL A 135 -6.43 7.96 7.84
C VAL A 135 -6.19 6.96 6.70
N LEU A 136 -5.85 7.45 5.51
CA LEU A 136 -5.51 6.59 4.38
C LEU A 136 -4.33 5.67 4.71
N GLY A 137 -3.28 6.21 5.37
CA GLY A 137 -2.14 5.42 5.85
C GLY A 137 -2.55 4.29 6.78
N PHE A 138 -3.54 4.52 7.65
CA PHE A 138 -4.03 3.46 8.56
C PHE A 138 -4.84 2.39 7.86
N CYS A 139 -5.70 2.76 6.90
CA CYS A 139 -6.44 1.77 6.10
C CYS A 139 -5.50 0.79 5.40
N GLN A 140 -4.30 1.22 5.03
CA GLN A 140 -3.30 0.35 4.40
C GLN A 140 -2.76 -0.75 5.34
N TYR A 141 -2.87 -0.60 6.66
CA TYR A 141 -2.45 -1.65 7.61
C TYR A 141 -3.43 -2.82 7.69
N ILE A 142 -4.65 -2.67 7.18
CA ILE A 142 -5.62 -3.78 7.08
C ILE A 142 -5.07 -4.88 6.17
N SER A 143 -4.42 -4.51 5.05
CA SER A 143 -3.88 -5.47 4.09
C SER A 143 -2.83 -6.42 4.68
N PRO A 144 -1.79 -5.96 5.39
CA PRO A 144 -0.83 -6.85 6.05
C PRO A 144 -1.46 -7.76 7.10
N ILE A 145 -2.48 -7.28 7.83
CA ILE A 145 -3.19 -8.10 8.80
C ILE A 145 -3.93 -9.24 8.11
N LEU A 146 -4.67 -8.93 7.03
CA LEU A 146 -5.37 -9.95 6.24
C LEU A 146 -4.40 -10.93 5.61
N THR A 147 -3.27 -10.46 5.07
CA THR A 147 -2.23 -11.32 4.48
C THR A 147 -1.64 -12.26 5.53
N LEU A 148 -1.35 -11.77 6.74
CA LEU A 148 -0.86 -12.60 7.84
C LEU A 148 -1.89 -13.67 8.22
N LEU A 149 -3.17 -13.29 8.36
CA LEU A 149 -4.24 -14.24 8.69
C LEU A 149 -4.38 -15.31 7.61
N LEU A 150 -4.31 -14.93 6.34
CA LEU A 150 -4.33 -15.89 5.22
C LEU A 150 -3.12 -16.81 5.25
N GLY A 151 -1.90 -16.30 5.50
CA GLY A 151 -0.68 -17.09 5.65
C GLY A 151 -0.83 -18.17 6.74
N ILE A 152 -1.33 -17.78 7.90
CA ILE A 152 -1.53 -18.71 9.02
C ILE A 152 -2.65 -19.71 8.75
N LEU A 153 -3.84 -19.23 8.32
CA LEU A 153 -5.05 -20.04 8.25
C LEU A 153 -5.11 -20.93 7.00
N PHE A 154 -4.64 -20.45 5.84
CA PHE A 154 -4.74 -21.17 4.58
C PHE A 154 -3.43 -21.84 4.15
N PHE A 155 -2.30 -21.18 4.40
CA PHE A 155 -0.98 -21.70 3.99
C PHE A 155 -0.26 -22.43 5.11
N ASN A 156 -0.81 -22.50 6.34
CA ASN A 156 -0.17 -23.12 7.50
C ASN A 156 1.27 -22.65 7.74
N GLU A 157 1.56 -21.38 7.43
CA GLU A 157 2.87 -20.79 7.66
C GLU A 157 3.16 -20.71 9.16
N ARG A 158 4.33 -21.20 9.55
CA ARG A 158 4.78 -21.14 10.94
C ARG A 158 5.49 -19.81 11.19
N PHE A 159 4.80 -18.89 11.85
CA PHE A 159 5.43 -17.64 12.29
C PHE A 159 6.26 -17.85 13.55
N GLY A 160 7.55 -17.54 13.46
CA GLY A 160 8.44 -17.54 14.61
C GLY A 160 8.24 -16.30 15.49
N TRP A 161 8.71 -16.37 16.73
CA TRP A 161 8.72 -15.23 17.65
C TRP A 161 9.47 -14.02 17.10
N GLY A 162 10.51 -14.25 16.27
CA GLY A 162 11.25 -13.19 15.58
C GLY A 162 10.43 -12.36 14.59
N GLU A 163 9.33 -12.91 14.08
CA GLU A 163 8.41 -12.24 13.14
C GLU A 163 7.20 -11.64 13.87
N LEU A 164 6.67 -12.35 14.86
CA LEU A 164 5.50 -11.91 15.63
C LEU A 164 5.81 -10.72 16.54
N PHE A 165 6.97 -10.70 17.17
CA PHE A 165 7.34 -9.65 18.12
C PHE A 165 7.40 -8.25 17.48
N PRO A 166 8.06 -8.02 16.33
CA PRO A 166 8.02 -6.74 15.63
C PRO A 166 6.60 -6.34 15.19
N LEU A 167 5.78 -7.31 14.77
CA LEU A 167 4.39 -7.05 14.35
C LEU A 167 3.53 -6.54 15.50
N LEU A 168 3.71 -7.07 16.72
CA LEU A 168 3.00 -6.58 17.91
C LEU A 168 3.33 -5.11 18.20
N PHE A 169 4.58 -4.70 18.04
CA PHE A 169 4.96 -3.28 18.18
C PHE A 169 4.32 -2.40 17.12
N ILE A 170 4.30 -2.84 15.87
CA ILE A 170 3.66 -2.12 14.78
C ILE A 170 2.15 -1.98 15.05
N TRP A 171 1.48 -3.06 15.42
CA TRP A 171 0.05 -3.04 15.68
C TRP A 171 -0.33 -2.22 16.91
N SER A 172 0.48 -2.27 17.98
CA SER A 172 0.26 -1.42 19.16
C SER A 172 0.43 0.06 18.82
N GLY A 173 1.43 0.40 18.00
CA GLY A 173 1.61 1.76 17.49
C GLY A 173 0.41 2.25 16.67
N ILE A 174 -0.13 1.41 15.79
CA ILE A 174 -1.34 1.69 14.99
C ILE A 174 -2.54 1.88 15.92
N ALA A 175 -2.74 1.00 16.89
CA ALA A 175 -3.84 1.09 17.84
C ALA A 175 -3.80 2.40 18.64
N VAL A 176 -2.62 2.78 19.16
CA VAL A 176 -2.42 4.05 19.88
C VAL A 176 -2.77 5.25 18.99
N PHE A 177 -2.34 5.22 17.73
CA PHE A 177 -2.63 6.30 16.80
C PHE A 177 -4.14 6.40 16.49
N LEU A 178 -4.80 5.28 16.16
CA LEU A 178 -6.23 5.24 15.87
C LEU A 178 -7.06 5.73 17.06
N LEU A 179 -6.70 5.30 18.26
CA LEU A 179 -7.37 5.79 19.49
C LEU A 179 -7.20 7.29 19.67
N ALA A 180 -6.04 7.83 19.35
CA ALA A 180 -5.79 9.27 19.40
C ALA A 180 -6.64 10.02 18.35
N GLU A 181 -6.73 9.50 17.12
CA GLU A 181 -7.54 10.07 16.05
C GLU A 181 -9.02 10.14 16.43
N VAL A 182 -9.58 9.02 16.91
CA VAL A 182 -10.99 8.95 17.34
C VAL A 182 -11.27 9.91 18.52
N ARG A 183 -10.33 10.02 19.46
CA ARG A 183 -10.48 10.96 20.60
C ARG A 183 -10.47 12.42 20.15
N GLU A 184 -9.66 12.78 19.19
CA GLU A 184 -9.60 14.13 18.66
C GLU A 184 -10.85 14.49 17.86
N HIS A 185 -11.33 13.57 17.01
CA HIS A 185 -12.61 13.76 16.31
C HIS A 185 -13.79 13.96 17.25
N ARG A 186 -13.85 13.21 18.38
CA ARG A 186 -14.92 13.36 19.38
C ARG A 186 -14.86 14.68 20.18
N LYS A 187 -13.67 15.32 20.25
CA LYS A 187 -13.52 16.62 20.93
C LYS A 187 -13.81 17.81 20.02
N ALA A 188 -13.84 17.59 18.71
CA ALA A 188 -14.11 18.62 17.70
C ALA A 188 -15.61 18.77 17.39
N HIS A 189 -16.44 17.82 17.84
CA HIS A 189 -17.91 17.84 17.84
C HIS A 189 -18.45 18.00 19.26
#